data_3ec93047dc78806fd932e3a055e4c671
#
_entry.id   3ec93047dc78806fd932e3a055e4c671
#
_cell.length_a   1.000
_cell.length_b   1.000
_cell.length_c   1.000
_cell.angle_alpha   90.00
_cell.angle_beta   90.00
_cell.angle_gamma   90.00
#
_symmetry.space_group_name_H-M   'P 1'
#
loop_
_entity.id
_entity.type
_entity.pdbx_description
1 polymer ?
#
loop_
_entity_poly.entity_id
_entity_poly.type
_entity_poly.pdbx_seq_one_letter_code
_entity_poly.pdbx_strand_id
1 'polypeptide(L)'
;MITLTKVSKLFRTGKGNSETIKAVNNVNVEINKGEIFGIIGYSGAGKSTLIRMLNGLETPTEGSVVVAEKEISKIKGAQLRKARQEISMIFQHFNLLWSRTVQENISFPLEIAGVSKPERTKRVNELIKLVGLEGREKAYPSQLSGGQKQRVGIARALANDPKVLLCDEATSALDPQTTDSILELLVDINQRLGLTIVLITHEMHVIRKICHRVAVMESGQVVEQGPVLDVFKNPKEQMTKRFVQQVTEPEETKETMDHLLERYPAGKVIQLTFVGDHAESPLITKLVRNFELDVNIVQGKISQTRSGSYGTLFIHLDGKEDEMLHAIEFIKAQQVGVEVITHA
;
A
#
# COMPACT_ATOMS: atom_id res chain seq x y z
N MET A 1 -15.08 -6.72 9.18
CA MET A 1 -14.94 -7.61 8.00
C MET A 1 -13.81 -8.61 8.18
N ILE A 2 -12.63 -8.14 8.61
CA ILE A 2 -11.50 -9.00 9.00
C ILE A 2 -11.07 -8.60 10.40
N THR A 3 -10.86 -9.59 11.28
CA THR A 3 -10.40 -9.36 12.65
C THR A 3 -9.32 -10.36 13.01
N LEU A 4 -8.16 -9.85 13.40
CA LEU A 4 -7.04 -10.57 13.94
C LEU A 4 -6.95 -10.26 15.44
N THR A 5 -7.01 -11.28 16.29
CA THR A 5 -6.96 -11.10 17.74
C THR A 5 -5.82 -11.92 18.33
N LYS A 6 -4.80 -11.25 18.84
CA LYS A 6 -3.59 -11.83 19.48
C LYS A 6 -2.95 -12.94 18.63
N VAL A 7 -2.89 -12.73 17.31
CA VAL A 7 -2.42 -13.73 16.36
C VAL A 7 -0.90 -13.87 16.45
N SER A 8 -0.44 -15.11 16.69
CA SER A 8 0.97 -15.46 16.68
C SER A 8 1.21 -16.70 15.79
N LYS A 9 2.36 -16.72 15.11
CA LYS A 9 2.83 -17.86 14.33
C LYS A 9 4.28 -18.18 14.64
N LEU A 10 4.50 -19.40 15.12
CA LEU A 10 5.82 -19.95 15.42
C LEU A 10 6.16 -21.03 14.38
N PHE A 11 7.33 -20.95 13.79
CA PHE A 11 7.92 -22.02 12.99
C PHE A 11 9.06 -22.66 13.75
N ARG A 12 9.11 -23.99 13.79
CA ARG A 12 10.22 -24.76 14.37
C ARG A 12 11.17 -25.13 13.26
N THR A 13 12.45 -24.74 13.39
CA THR A 13 13.51 -25.05 12.44
C THR A 13 14.52 -26.02 13.06
N GLY A 14 14.89 -27.07 12.32
CA GLY A 14 15.97 -27.99 12.70
C GLY A 14 15.55 -29.33 13.34
N LYS A 15 16.39 -30.35 13.12
CA LYS A 15 16.31 -31.65 13.80
C LYS A 15 17.14 -31.58 15.09
N GLY A 16 16.48 -31.65 16.25
CA GLY A 16 17.16 -31.88 17.53
C GLY A 16 17.22 -30.70 18.51
N ASN A 17 17.65 -29.54 18.19
CA ASN A 17 17.57 -28.32 19.05
C ASN A 17 16.86 -27.22 18.26
N SER A 18 15.54 -27.15 18.44
CA SER A 18 14.68 -26.38 17.57
C SER A 18 14.77 -24.90 17.91
N GLU A 19 15.50 -24.14 17.11
CA GLU A 19 15.27 -22.71 17.03
C GLU A 19 13.83 -22.43 16.63
N THR A 20 13.14 -21.63 17.41
CA THR A 20 11.77 -21.23 17.13
C THR A 20 11.79 -19.85 16.53
N ILE A 21 11.37 -19.72 15.27
CA ILE A 21 11.21 -18.44 14.60
C ILE A 21 9.79 -17.94 14.83
N LYS A 22 9.66 -16.79 15.47
CA LYS A 22 8.38 -16.13 15.71
C LYS A 22 8.07 -15.20 14.53
N ALA A 23 7.48 -15.76 13.47
CA ALA A 23 7.21 -15.04 12.23
C ALA A 23 6.09 -13.99 12.36
N VAL A 24 5.12 -14.23 13.26
CA VAL A 24 4.07 -13.28 13.64
C VAL A 24 3.92 -13.34 15.16
N ASN A 25 3.81 -12.20 15.82
CA ASN A 25 3.85 -12.08 17.26
C ASN A 25 2.76 -11.14 17.77
N ASN A 26 1.72 -11.70 18.39
CA ASN A 26 0.64 -10.98 19.08
C ASN A 26 -0.01 -9.85 18.23
N VAL A 27 -0.27 -10.12 16.95
CA VAL A 27 -0.84 -9.15 16.02
C VAL A 27 -2.33 -8.97 16.29
N ASN A 28 -2.75 -7.70 16.38
CA ASN A 28 -4.14 -7.27 16.50
C ASN A 28 -4.44 -6.27 15.39
N VAL A 29 -5.35 -6.60 14.48
CA VAL A 29 -5.75 -5.75 13.34
C VAL A 29 -7.24 -5.93 13.07
N GLU A 30 -7.92 -4.83 12.81
CA GLU A 30 -9.30 -4.81 12.35
C GLU A 30 -9.40 -4.08 11.02
N ILE A 31 -10.07 -4.70 10.02
CA ILE A 31 -10.25 -4.17 8.68
C ILE A 31 -11.74 -4.11 8.37
N ASN A 32 -12.21 -2.95 7.96
CA ASN A 32 -13.61 -2.70 7.68
C ASN A 32 -14.04 -3.27 6.30
N LYS A 33 -15.34 -3.43 6.11
CA LYS A 33 -15.89 -3.84 4.80
C LYS A 33 -15.68 -2.73 3.77
N GLY A 34 -15.26 -3.10 2.55
CA GLY A 34 -15.01 -2.16 1.47
C GLY A 34 -13.73 -1.33 1.62
N GLU A 35 -12.94 -1.59 2.66
CA GLU A 35 -11.66 -0.90 2.89
C GLU A 35 -10.56 -1.48 2.01
N ILE A 36 -9.65 -0.62 1.51
CA ILE A 36 -8.33 -1.02 1.02
C ILE A 36 -7.36 -0.80 2.17
N PHE A 37 -6.87 -1.89 2.74
CA PHE A 37 -5.96 -1.89 3.88
C PHE A 37 -4.57 -2.35 3.46
N GLY A 38 -3.56 -1.54 3.77
CA GLY A 38 -2.17 -1.84 3.47
C GLY A 38 -1.41 -2.43 4.66
N ILE A 39 -0.53 -3.38 4.40
CA ILE A 39 0.44 -3.90 5.37
C ILE A 39 1.82 -3.68 4.77
N ILE A 40 2.62 -2.83 5.40
CA ILE A 40 3.97 -2.52 4.93
C ILE A 40 5.03 -3.00 5.93
N GLY A 41 6.20 -3.36 5.42
CA GLY A 41 7.36 -3.79 6.22
C GLY A 41 8.46 -4.32 5.31
N TYR A 42 9.69 -4.37 5.80
CA TYR A 42 10.80 -4.96 5.04
C TYR A 42 10.65 -6.48 4.85
N SER A 43 11.52 -7.05 4.01
CA SER A 43 11.58 -8.51 3.86
C SER A 43 11.82 -9.18 5.22
N GLY A 44 11.11 -10.28 5.49
CA GLY A 44 11.19 -10.97 6.78
C GLY A 44 10.32 -10.39 7.91
N ALA A 45 9.62 -9.27 7.72
CA ALA A 45 8.76 -8.67 8.75
C ALA A 45 7.51 -9.52 9.12
N GLY A 46 7.23 -10.63 8.40
CA GLY A 46 6.10 -11.53 8.69
C GLY A 46 4.86 -11.30 7.84
N LYS A 47 4.87 -10.33 6.91
CA LYS A 47 3.72 -9.94 6.07
C LYS A 47 3.09 -11.11 5.30
N SER A 48 3.90 -11.85 4.54
CA SER A 48 3.40 -13.00 3.75
C SER A 48 2.88 -14.14 4.63
N THR A 49 3.43 -14.32 5.83
CA THR A 49 2.87 -15.27 6.81
C THR A 49 1.51 -14.79 7.30
N LEU A 50 1.36 -13.50 7.60
CA LEU A 50 0.11 -12.90 8.05
C LEU A 50 -0.99 -13.03 6.99
N ILE A 51 -0.71 -12.68 5.73
CA ILE A 51 -1.72 -12.77 4.66
C ILE A 51 -2.12 -14.23 4.36
N ARG A 52 -1.19 -15.18 4.49
CA ARG A 52 -1.48 -16.62 4.35
C ARG A 52 -2.38 -17.16 5.46
N MET A 53 -2.37 -16.55 6.64
CA MET A 53 -3.32 -16.89 7.70
C MET A 53 -4.72 -16.37 7.42
N LEU A 54 -4.87 -15.23 6.69
CA LEU A 54 -6.18 -14.70 6.31
C LEU A 54 -6.94 -15.62 5.34
N ASN A 55 -6.25 -16.35 4.46
CA ASN A 55 -6.88 -17.32 3.56
C ASN A 55 -6.77 -18.77 4.04
N GLY A 56 -6.25 -18.99 5.26
CA GLY A 56 -6.09 -20.30 5.87
C GLY A 56 -5.04 -21.20 5.20
N LEU A 57 -4.11 -20.66 4.40
CA LEU A 57 -2.92 -21.40 3.92
C LEU A 57 -1.97 -21.71 5.06
N GLU A 58 -1.93 -20.82 6.06
CA GLU A 58 -1.25 -21.05 7.33
C GLU A 58 -2.26 -20.98 8.47
N THR A 59 -2.04 -21.81 9.50
CA THR A 59 -2.83 -21.78 10.74
C THR A 59 -2.03 -21.04 11.80
N PRO A 60 -2.59 -20.07 12.52
CA PRO A 60 -1.91 -19.42 13.63
C PRO A 60 -1.58 -20.46 14.72
N THR A 61 -0.49 -20.23 15.46
CA THR A 61 -0.13 -21.03 16.65
C THR A 61 -0.98 -20.61 17.84
N GLU A 62 -1.28 -19.29 17.91
CA GLU A 62 -2.10 -18.69 18.96
C GLU A 62 -2.99 -17.58 18.36
N GLY A 63 -4.07 -17.27 19.05
CA GLY A 63 -5.02 -16.23 18.66
C GLY A 63 -6.06 -16.71 17.66
N SER A 64 -6.84 -15.78 17.13
CA SER A 64 -7.93 -16.05 16.20
C SER A 64 -7.89 -15.15 14.97
N VAL A 65 -8.30 -15.73 13.82
CA VAL A 65 -8.40 -15.07 12.52
C VAL A 65 -9.83 -15.22 12.03
N VAL A 66 -10.56 -14.12 11.97
CA VAL A 66 -11.95 -14.05 11.44
C VAL A 66 -11.92 -13.28 10.13
N VAL A 67 -12.47 -13.86 9.05
CA VAL A 67 -12.58 -13.22 7.74
C VAL A 67 -13.98 -13.48 7.19
N ALA A 68 -14.68 -12.43 6.77
CA ALA A 68 -16.06 -12.52 6.25
C ALA A 68 -16.96 -13.33 7.19
N GLU A 69 -16.92 -13.04 8.51
CA GLU A 69 -17.69 -13.68 9.57
C GLU A 69 -17.35 -15.16 9.83
N LYS A 70 -16.29 -15.68 9.20
CA LYS A 70 -15.82 -17.07 9.39
C LYS A 70 -14.51 -17.09 10.17
N GLU A 71 -14.43 -17.88 11.21
CA GLU A 71 -13.20 -18.08 11.97
C GLU A 71 -12.27 -19.05 11.22
N ILE A 72 -11.44 -18.49 10.32
CA ILE A 72 -10.55 -19.24 9.43
C ILE A 72 -9.55 -20.11 10.21
N SER A 73 -9.15 -19.66 11.39
CA SER A 73 -8.23 -20.40 12.27
C SER A 73 -8.76 -21.75 12.77
N LYS A 74 -10.09 -21.95 12.76
CA LYS A 74 -10.73 -23.17 13.29
C LYS A 74 -11.31 -24.09 12.23
N ILE A 75 -11.70 -23.55 11.06
CA ILE A 75 -12.34 -24.35 10.02
C ILE A 75 -11.33 -25.16 9.20
N LYS A 76 -11.73 -26.34 8.73
CA LYS A 76 -10.89 -27.27 7.96
C LYS A 76 -11.68 -27.91 6.81
N GLY A 77 -10.98 -28.63 5.94
CA GLY A 77 -11.58 -29.48 4.90
C GLY A 77 -12.55 -28.73 3.97
N ALA A 78 -13.77 -29.22 3.84
CA ALA A 78 -14.78 -28.64 2.94
C ALA A 78 -15.21 -27.21 3.33
N GLN A 79 -15.31 -26.93 4.63
CA GLN A 79 -15.65 -25.60 5.13
C GLN A 79 -14.57 -24.58 4.75
N LEU A 80 -13.30 -24.92 4.87
CA LEU A 80 -12.18 -24.07 4.49
C LEU A 80 -12.15 -23.86 2.97
N ARG A 81 -12.40 -24.91 2.17
CA ARG A 81 -12.51 -24.76 0.71
C ARG A 81 -13.62 -23.78 0.31
N LYS A 82 -14.80 -23.89 0.97
CA LYS A 82 -15.91 -22.94 0.74
C LYS A 82 -15.55 -21.52 1.17
N ALA A 83 -14.87 -21.34 2.30
CA ALA A 83 -14.40 -20.01 2.74
C ALA A 83 -13.42 -19.39 1.75
N ARG A 84 -12.52 -20.19 1.17
CA ARG A 84 -11.55 -19.72 0.16
C ARG A 84 -12.19 -19.29 -1.18
N GLN A 85 -13.44 -19.65 -1.47
CA GLN A 85 -14.16 -19.09 -2.62
C GLN A 85 -14.55 -17.64 -2.38
N GLU A 86 -14.75 -17.25 -1.11
CA GLU A 86 -15.07 -15.88 -0.71
C GLU A 86 -13.82 -15.03 -0.38
N ILE A 87 -12.65 -15.66 -0.32
CA ILE A 87 -11.34 -15.02 0.01
C ILE A 87 -10.37 -15.37 -1.10
N SER A 88 -10.24 -14.49 -2.07
CA SER A 88 -9.33 -14.68 -3.19
C SER A 88 -7.96 -14.07 -2.93
N MET A 89 -6.95 -14.55 -3.66
CA MET A 89 -5.57 -14.09 -3.50
C MET A 89 -4.90 -13.87 -4.85
N ILE A 90 -4.21 -12.75 -4.98
CA ILE A 90 -3.29 -12.41 -6.05
C ILE A 90 -1.88 -12.61 -5.50
N PHE A 91 -1.05 -13.34 -6.24
CA PHE A 91 0.32 -13.70 -5.84
C PHE A 91 1.33 -12.83 -6.59
N GLN A 92 2.51 -12.68 -6.01
CA GLN A 92 3.64 -11.92 -6.55
C GLN A 92 4.04 -12.35 -7.97
N HIS A 93 4.03 -13.64 -8.29
CA HIS A 93 4.49 -14.21 -9.56
C HIS A 93 3.33 -14.64 -10.50
N PHE A 94 2.21 -13.91 -10.51
CA PHE A 94 1.01 -14.15 -11.32
C PHE A 94 0.36 -15.54 -11.11
N ASN A 95 1.13 -16.59 -10.93
CA ASN A 95 0.72 -18.01 -10.75
C ASN A 95 -0.31 -18.48 -11.79
N LEU A 96 -0.13 -18.07 -13.06
CA LEU A 96 -1.00 -18.45 -14.16
C LEU A 96 -0.74 -19.91 -14.58
N LEU A 97 -1.77 -20.57 -15.08
CA LEU A 97 -1.70 -21.88 -15.70
C LEU A 97 -1.16 -21.68 -17.13
N TRP A 98 0.12 -21.98 -17.32
CA TRP A 98 0.84 -21.70 -18.57
C TRP A 98 0.32 -22.47 -19.79
N SER A 99 -0.29 -23.64 -19.59
CA SER A 99 -0.92 -24.46 -20.63
C SER A 99 -2.36 -24.06 -20.95
N ARG A 100 -2.89 -23.01 -20.29
CA ARG A 100 -4.26 -22.52 -20.47
C ARG A 100 -4.26 -21.10 -21.02
N THR A 101 -5.24 -20.79 -21.84
CA THR A 101 -5.50 -19.43 -22.36
C THR A 101 -5.96 -18.48 -21.25
N VAL A 102 -6.08 -17.17 -21.56
CA VAL A 102 -6.65 -16.15 -20.66
C VAL A 102 -8.02 -16.56 -20.16
N GLN A 103 -8.95 -16.86 -21.06
CA GLN A 103 -10.32 -17.25 -20.69
C GLN A 103 -10.35 -18.52 -19.83
N GLU A 104 -9.48 -19.50 -20.09
CA GLU A 104 -9.41 -20.74 -19.32
C GLU A 104 -8.78 -20.52 -17.93
N ASN A 105 -7.78 -19.63 -17.82
CA ASN A 105 -7.24 -19.21 -16.53
C ASN A 105 -8.32 -18.57 -15.64
N ILE A 106 -9.13 -17.66 -16.21
CA ILE A 106 -10.21 -16.97 -15.49
C ILE A 106 -11.37 -17.93 -15.17
N SER A 107 -11.66 -18.88 -16.06
CA SER A 107 -12.72 -19.88 -15.88
C SER A 107 -12.38 -20.91 -14.79
N PHE A 108 -11.12 -21.18 -14.53
CA PHE A 108 -10.66 -22.28 -13.69
C PHE A 108 -11.26 -22.29 -12.26
N PRO A 109 -11.32 -21.19 -11.51
CA PRO A 109 -11.98 -21.18 -10.21
C PRO A 109 -13.47 -21.54 -10.27
N LEU A 110 -14.16 -21.13 -11.33
CA LEU A 110 -15.57 -21.44 -11.56
C LEU A 110 -15.78 -22.90 -11.92
N GLU A 111 -14.81 -23.53 -12.62
CA GLU A 111 -14.82 -24.97 -12.90
C GLU A 111 -14.73 -25.77 -11.59
N ILE A 112 -13.83 -25.39 -10.68
CA ILE A 112 -13.68 -26.01 -9.37
C ILE A 112 -14.94 -25.81 -8.52
N ALA A 113 -15.60 -24.67 -8.64
CA ALA A 113 -16.85 -24.38 -7.93
C ALA A 113 -18.08 -25.10 -8.50
N GLY A 114 -17.94 -25.81 -9.64
CA GLY A 114 -19.02 -26.56 -10.27
C GLY A 114 -20.04 -25.69 -11.04
N VAL A 115 -19.67 -24.44 -11.40
CA VAL A 115 -20.52 -23.54 -12.16
C VAL A 115 -20.73 -24.07 -13.59
N SER A 116 -21.93 -23.95 -14.13
CA SER A 116 -22.27 -24.44 -15.48
C SER A 116 -21.50 -23.71 -16.60
N LYS A 117 -21.20 -24.41 -17.71
CA LYS A 117 -20.41 -23.82 -18.82
C LYS A 117 -20.99 -22.52 -19.37
N PRO A 118 -22.32 -22.35 -19.58
CA PRO A 118 -22.88 -21.08 -20.05
C PRO A 118 -22.65 -19.93 -19.07
N GLU A 119 -22.90 -20.17 -17.79
CA GLU A 119 -22.68 -19.17 -16.73
C GLU A 119 -21.21 -18.78 -16.60
N ARG A 120 -20.29 -19.76 -16.67
CA ARG A 120 -18.86 -19.50 -16.69
C ARG A 120 -18.44 -18.61 -17.86
N THR A 121 -18.92 -18.92 -19.06
CA THR A 121 -18.60 -18.14 -20.27
C THR A 121 -19.08 -16.70 -20.12
N LYS A 122 -20.31 -16.49 -19.62
CA LYS A 122 -20.84 -15.15 -19.36
C LYS A 122 -19.94 -14.40 -18.36
N ARG A 123 -19.66 -15.02 -17.21
CA ARG A 123 -18.84 -14.41 -16.14
C ARG A 123 -17.42 -14.10 -16.60
N VAL A 124 -16.79 -15.00 -17.35
CA VAL A 124 -15.44 -14.80 -17.90
C VAL A 124 -15.40 -13.59 -18.83
N ASN A 125 -16.39 -13.43 -19.72
CA ASN A 125 -16.45 -12.29 -20.63
C ASN A 125 -16.62 -10.95 -19.87
N GLU A 126 -17.47 -10.93 -18.82
CA GLU A 126 -17.63 -9.76 -17.95
C GLU A 126 -16.30 -9.38 -17.28
N LEU A 127 -15.56 -10.37 -16.78
CA LEU A 127 -14.27 -10.15 -16.11
C LEU A 127 -13.18 -9.71 -17.09
N ILE A 128 -13.12 -10.28 -18.30
CA ILE A 128 -12.20 -9.87 -19.35
C ILE A 128 -12.40 -8.38 -19.69
N LYS A 129 -13.68 -7.97 -19.83
CA LYS A 129 -14.01 -6.55 -20.07
C LYS A 129 -13.64 -5.67 -18.86
N LEU A 130 -13.93 -6.12 -17.64
CA LEU A 130 -13.61 -5.38 -16.41
C LEU A 130 -12.12 -5.06 -16.29
N VAL A 131 -11.25 -6.02 -16.67
CA VAL A 131 -9.79 -5.84 -16.56
C VAL A 131 -9.14 -5.30 -17.85
N GLY A 132 -9.94 -5.02 -18.92
CA GLY A 132 -9.44 -4.47 -20.18
C GLY A 132 -8.56 -5.44 -20.99
N LEU A 133 -8.99 -6.69 -21.12
CA LEU A 133 -8.32 -7.76 -21.87
C LEU A 133 -9.12 -8.25 -23.07
N GLU A 134 -10.07 -7.44 -23.58
CA GLU A 134 -10.83 -7.76 -24.79
C GLU A 134 -9.89 -7.99 -25.97
N GLY A 135 -10.17 -9.02 -26.76
CA GLY A 135 -9.35 -9.48 -27.87
C GLY A 135 -8.15 -10.36 -27.49
N ARG A 136 -7.97 -10.66 -26.18
CA ARG A 136 -6.89 -11.51 -25.67
C ARG A 136 -7.40 -12.85 -25.08
N GLU A 137 -8.66 -13.19 -25.25
CA GLU A 137 -9.34 -14.34 -24.64
C GLU A 137 -8.59 -15.66 -24.90
N LYS A 138 -8.10 -15.83 -26.13
CA LYS A 138 -7.41 -17.03 -26.60
C LYS A 138 -5.90 -16.98 -26.47
N ALA A 139 -5.32 -15.87 -25.99
CA ALA A 139 -3.89 -15.75 -25.80
C ALA A 139 -3.41 -16.61 -24.62
N TYR A 140 -2.20 -17.17 -24.72
CA TYR A 140 -1.52 -17.88 -23.66
C TYR A 140 -0.67 -16.92 -22.81
N PRO A 141 -0.35 -17.25 -21.56
CA PRO A 141 0.48 -16.39 -20.70
C PRO A 141 1.82 -15.98 -21.31
N SER A 142 2.43 -16.83 -22.14
CA SER A 142 3.68 -16.54 -22.85
C SER A 142 3.57 -15.38 -23.86
N GLN A 143 2.37 -15.07 -24.32
CA GLN A 143 2.06 -14.04 -25.30
C GLN A 143 1.64 -12.70 -24.65
N LEU A 144 1.68 -12.61 -23.33
CA LEU A 144 1.19 -11.46 -22.56
C LEU A 144 2.35 -10.69 -21.92
N SER A 145 2.21 -9.36 -21.86
CA SER A 145 3.08 -8.50 -21.03
C SER A 145 2.89 -8.79 -19.54
N GLY A 146 3.80 -8.30 -18.68
CA GLY A 146 3.69 -8.41 -17.22
C GLY A 146 2.36 -7.87 -16.68
N GLY A 147 1.98 -6.67 -17.11
CA GLY A 147 0.72 -6.05 -16.72
C GLY A 147 -0.51 -6.81 -17.20
N GLN A 148 -0.48 -7.37 -18.42
CA GLN A 148 -1.56 -8.23 -18.93
C GLN A 148 -1.68 -9.52 -18.11
N LYS A 149 -0.56 -10.17 -17.75
CA LYS A 149 -0.56 -11.33 -16.86
C LYS A 149 -1.17 -11.00 -15.51
N GLN A 150 -0.84 -9.84 -14.95
CA GLN A 150 -1.42 -9.38 -13.68
C GLN A 150 -2.93 -9.15 -13.80
N ARG A 151 -3.40 -8.54 -14.87
CA ARG A 151 -4.84 -8.37 -15.15
C ARG A 151 -5.58 -9.71 -15.25
N VAL A 152 -4.97 -10.74 -15.85
CA VAL A 152 -5.51 -12.13 -15.85
C VAL A 152 -5.57 -12.66 -14.41
N GLY A 153 -4.53 -12.48 -13.62
CA GLY A 153 -4.49 -12.87 -12.21
C GLY A 153 -5.61 -12.21 -11.38
N ILE A 154 -5.83 -10.90 -11.60
CA ILE A 154 -6.94 -10.14 -10.96
C ILE A 154 -8.29 -10.71 -11.40
N ALA A 155 -8.53 -10.87 -12.70
CA ALA A 155 -9.79 -11.39 -13.22
C ALA A 155 -10.10 -12.80 -12.67
N ARG A 156 -9.07 -13.67 -12.63
CA ARG A 156 -9.18 -15.01 -12.03
C ARG A 156 -9.54 -14.96 -10.55
N ALA A 157 -8.93 -14.03 -9.80
CA ALA A 157 -9.21 -13.87 -8.38
C ALA A 157 -10.68 -13.39 -8.14
N LEU A 158 -11.26 -12.62 -9.07
CA LEU A 158 -12.61 -12.11 -8.99
C LEU A 158 -13.69 -13.10 -9.49
N ALA A 159 -13.29 -14.27 -10.03
CA ALA A 159 -14.20 -15.18 -10.71
C ALA A 159 -15.37 -15.62 -9.82
N ASN A 160 -15.13 -15.98 -8.57
CA ASN A 160 -16.13 -16.46 -7.61
C ASN A 160 -16.82 -15.35 -6.78
N ASP A 161 -16.82 -14.11 -7.23
CA ASP A 161 -17.37 -12.96 -6.48
C ASP A 161 -16.89 -12.91 -5.02
N PRO A 162 -15.58 -12.81 -4.77
CA PRO A 162 -15.05 -12.83 -3.42
C PRO A 162 -15.48 -11.59 -2.61
N LYS A 163 -15.59 -11.75 -1.29
CA LYS A 163 -15.80 -10.64 -0.35
C LYS A 163 -14.50 -9.95 0.02
N VAL A 164 -13.37 -10.69 -0.07
CA VAL A 164 -12.04 -10.24 0.29
C VAL A 164 -11.06 -10.62 -0.81
N LEU A 165 -10.23 -9.65 -1.21
CA LEU A 165 -9.11 -9.83 -2.12
C LEU A 165 -7.80 -9.57 -1.37
N LEU A 166 -6.96 -10.58 -1.31
CA LEU A 166 -5.63 -10.52 -0.72
C LEU A 166 -4.60 -10.32 -1.83
N CYS A 167 -3.72 -9.34 -1.70
CA CYS A 167 -2.67 -9.04 -2.67
C CYS A 167 -1.30 -9.21 -2.02
N ASP A 168 -0.57 -10.25 -2.40
CA ASP A 168 0.79 -10.52 -1.94
C ASP A 168 1.79 -9.94 -2.94
N GLU A 169 2.30 -8.73 -2.65
CA GLU A 169 3.24 -7.98 -3.50
C GLU A 169 2.85 -7.94 -4.99
N ALA A 170 1.59 -7.69 -5.26
CA ALA A 170 0.97 -7.84 -6.58
C ALA A 170 1.56 -6.93 -7.68
N THR A 171 2.42 -5.98 -7.36
CA THR A 171 3.01 -5.01 -8.29
C THR A 171 4.54 -5.05 -8.35
N SER A 172 5.20 -5.79 -7.47
CA SER A 172 6.67 -5.78 -7.31
C SER A 172 7.47 -6.26 -8.55
N ALA A 173 6.82 -6.98 -9.47
CA ALA A 173 7.42 -7.47 -10.71
C ALA A 173 7.07 -6.62 -11.95
N LEU A 174 6.51 -5.43 -11.75
CA LEU A 174 6.02 -4.54 -12.82
C LEU A 174 6.83 -3.24 -12.86
N ASP A 175 6.89 -2.64 -14.04
CA ASP A 175 7.42 -1.27 -14.18
C ASP A 175 6.49 -0.24 -13.52
N PRO A 176 6.99 0.97 -13.19
CA PRO A 176 6.19 1.97 -12.47
C PRO A 176 4.89 2.37 -13.16
N GLN A 177 4.88 2.53 -14.49
CA GLN A 177 3.70 2.92 -15.25
C GLN A 177 2.63 1.82 -15.23
N THR A 178 3.06 0.58 -15.39
CA THR A 178 2.19 -0.60 -15.31
C THR A 178 1.65 -0.78 -13.89
N THR A 179 2.50 -0.58 -12.87
CA THR A 179 2.09 -0.59 -11.46
C THR A 179 0.95 0.39 -11.23
N ASP A 180 1.09 1.63 -11.67
CA ASP A 180 0.07 2.66 -11.52
C ASP A 180 -1.26 2.26 -12.15
N SER A 181 -1.23 1.70 -13.35
CA SER A 181 -2.42 1.19 -14.06
C SER A 181 -3.11 0.02 -13.32
N ILE A 182 -2.34 -0.85 -12.68
CA ILE A 182 -2.89 -1.95 -11.86
C ILE A 182 -3.50 -1.41 -10.57
N LEU A 183 -2.87 -0.44 -9.92
CA LEU A 183 -3.40 0.19 -8.71
C LEU A 183 -4.72 0.91 -8.98
N GLU A 184 -4.83 1.64 -10.09
CA GLU A 184 -6.08 2.28 -10.53
C GLU A 184 -7.19 1.26 -10.79
N LEU A 185 -6.86 0.13 -11.44
CA LEU A 185 -7.79 -0.97 -11.64
C LEU A 185 -8.28 -1.55 -10.30
N LEU A 186 -7.40 -1.73 -9.31
CA LEU A 186 -7.80 -2.22 -7.97
C LEU A 186 -8.72 -1.23 -7.25
N VAL A 187 -8.49 0.08 -7.39
CA VAL A 187 -9.36 1.12 -6.84
C VAL A 187 -10.74 1.08 -7.50
N ASP A 188 -10.80 0.99 -8.83
CA ASP A 188 -12.06 0.90 -9.59
C ASP A 188 -12.86 -0.34 -9.18
N ILE A 189 -12.21 -1.50 -9.08
CA ILE A 189 -12.82 -2.76 -8.61
C ILE A 189 -13.35 -2.61 -7.17
N ASN A 190 -12.55 -2.03 -6.26
CA ASN A 190 -12.98 -1.79 -4.88
C ASN A 190 -14.24 -0.92 -4.83
N GLN A 191 -14.29 0.16 -5.59
CA GLN A 191 -15.43 1.09 -5.61
C GLN A 191 -16.68 0.47 -6.22
N ARG A 192 -16.56 -0.21 -7.38
CA ARG A 192 -17.70 -0.79 -8.09
C ARG A 192 -18.30 -2.00 -7.39
N LEU A 193 -17.44 -2.84 -6.78
CA LEU A 193 -17.87 -4.10 -6.19
C LEU A 193 -18.02 -4.04 -4.66
N GLY A 194 -17.62 -2.95 -4.01
CA GLY A 194 -17.57 -2.85 -2.54
C GLY A 194 -16.61 -3.88 -1.91
N LEU A 195 -15.60 -4.31 -2.68
CA LEU A 195 -14.66 -5.37 -2.33
C LEU A 195 -13.68 -4.91 -1.26
N THR A 196 -13.52 -5.69 -0.19
CA THR A 196 -12.45 -5.43 0.80
C THR A 196 -11.13 -5.93 0.25
N ILE A 197 -10.09 -5.08 0.22
CA ILE A 197 -8.76 -5.42 -0.30
C ILE A 197 -7.74 -5.32 0.82
N VAL A 198 -6.93 -6.37 0.99
CA VAL A 198 -5.75 -6.34 1.86
C VAL A 198 -4.53 -6.55 0.99
N LEU A 199 -3.63 -5.58 0.98
CA LEU A 199 -2.40 -5.69 0.22
C LEU A 199 -1.19 -5.64 1.12
N ILE A 200 -0.20 -6.46 0.82
CA ILE A 200 1.14 -6.36 1.40
C ILE A 200 2.13 -5.86 0.37
N THR A 201 3.00 -4.98 0.80
CA THR A 201 4.05 -4.39 -0.02
C THR A 201 5.21 -3.93 0.84
N HIS A 202 6.36 -3.67 0.24
CA HIS A 202 7.46 -2.91 0.82
C HIS A 202 7.54 -1.49 0.22
N GLU A 203 6.63 -1.15 -0.69
CA GLU A 203 6.59 0.13 -1.41
C GLU A 203 5.59 1.10 -0.77
N MET A 204 6.10 2.13 -0.11
CA MET A 204 5.25 3.13 0.55
C MET A 204 4.40 3.94 -0.43
N HIS A 205 4.88 4.10 -1.66
CA HIS A 205 4.15 4.78 -2.72
C HIS A 205 2.81 4.09 -3.05
N VAL A 206 2.79 2.74 -3.04
CA VAL A 206 1.58 1.93 -3.24
C VAL A 206 0.57 2.18 -2.12
N ILE A 207 1.04 2.14 -0.86
CA ILE A 207 0.20 2.41 0.31
C ILE A 207 -0.46 3.78 0.19
N ARG A 208 0.33 4.80 -0.11
CA ARG A 208 -0.14 6.19 -0.25
C ARG A 208 -1.17 6.35 -1.36
N LYS A 209 -0.96 5.69 -2.51
CA LYS A 209 -1.80 5.86 -3.69
C LYS A 209 -3.20 5.30 -3.51
N ILE A 210 -3.36 4.13 -2.86
CA ILE A 210 -4.65 3.43 -2.88
C ILE A 210 -5.22 3.03 -1.51
N CYS A 211 -4.42 3.01 -0.44
CA CYS A 211 -4.91 2.54 0.86
C CYS A 211 -5.66 3.62 1.64
N HIS A 212 -6.65 3.21 2.43
CA HIS A 212 -7.32 4.06 3.41
C HIS A 212 -6.56 4.06 4.74
N ARG A 213 -6.16 2.87 5.20
CA ARG A 213 -5.39 2.66 6.42
C ARG A 213 -4.20 1.74 6.14
N VAL A 214 -3.22 1.82 7.01
CA VAL A 214 -1.99 1.02 6.92
C VAL A 214 -1.62 0.45 8.29
N ALA A 215 -1.03 -0.74 8.29
CA ALA A 215 -0.29 -1.31 9.42
C ALA A 215 1.19 -1.46 9.01
N VAL A 216 2.08 -0.97 9.85
CA VAL A 216 3.53 -1.12 9.69
C VAL A 216 3.98 -2.32 10.50
N MET A 217 4.63 -3.28 9.84
CA MET A 217 5.13 -4.51 10.46
C MET A 217 6.65 -4.50 10.57
N GLU A 218 7.14 -4.83 11.75
CA GLU A 218 8.55 -5.05 12.05
C GLU A 218 8.71 -6.27 12.96
N SER A 219 9.63 -7.18 12.62
CA SER A 219 9.96 -8.37 13.44
C SER A 219 8.73 -9.18 13.91
N GLY A 220 7.75 -9.35 13.01
CA GLY A 220 6.52 -10.11 13.27
C GLY A 220 5.44 -9.34 14.03
N GLN A 221 5.65 -8.10 14.38
CA GLN A 221 4.69 -7.27 15.14
C GLN A 221 4.13 -6.14 14.26
N VAL A 222 2.92 -5.68 14.58
CA VAL A 222 2.40 -4.41 14.08
C VAL A 222 2.87 -3.34 15.05
N VAL A 223 3.80 -2.51 14.61
CA VAL A 223 4.41 -1.45 15.44
C VAL A 223 3.61 -0.15 15.38
N GLU A 224 2.98 0.12 14.25
CA GLU A 224 2.13 1.29 14.06
C GLU A 224 0.97 0.97 13.10
N GLN A 225 -0.21 1.55 13.32
CA GLN A 225 -1.35 1.43 12.41
C GLN A 225 -2.28 2.63 12.51
N GLY A 226 -2.92 2.99 11.39
CA GLY A 226 -3.87 4.11 11.35
C GLY A 226 -4.27 4.50 9.93
N PRO A 227 -5.05 5.58 9.78
CA PRO A 227 -5.26 6.24 8.49
C PRO A 227 -3.93 6.60 7.84
N VAL A 228 -3.83 6.41 6.52
CA VAL A 228 -2.55 6.63 5.81
C VAL A 228 -2.02 8.05 6.04
N LEU A 229 -2.86 9.07 5.94
CA LEU A 229 -2.45 10.46 6.14
C LEU A 229 -1.91 10.72 7.55
N ASP A 230 -2.52 10.12 8.58
CA ASP A 230 -2.09 10.32 9.98
C ASP A 230 -0.73 9.69 10.24
N VAL A 231 -0.51 8.47 9.71
CA VAL A 231 0.77 7.77 9.79
C VAL A 231 1.86 8.52 9.03
N PHE A 232 1.53 9.18 7.92
CA PHE A 232 2.47 10.01 7.17
C PHE A 232 2.77 11.35 7.86
N LYS A 233 1.74 11.99 8.45
CA LYS A 233 1.89 13.29 9.11
C LYS A 233 2.71 13.20 10.39
N ASN A 234 2.47 12.16 11.19
CA ASN A 234 3.05 12.00 12.52
C ASN A 234 3.55 10.56 12.73
N PRO A 235 4.56 10.11 11.97
CA PRO A 235 5.13 8.77 12.15
C PRO A 235 5.77 8.67 13.53
N LYS A 236 5.30 7.72 14.35
CA LYS A 236 5.76 7.55 15.75
C LYS A 236 6.99 6.64 15.79
N GLU A 237 6.91 5.52 15.09
CA GLU A 237 7.92 4.48 15.15
C GLU A 237 9.06 4.76 14.17
N GLN A 238 10.28 4.37 14.53
CA GLN A 238 11.47 4.60 13.72
C GLN A 238 11.36 3.95 12.33
N MET A 239 10.75 2.76 12.27
CA MET A 239 10.49 2.08 11.01
C MET A 239 9.55 2.88 10.11
N THR A 240 8.47 3.41 10.67
CA THR A 240 7.50 4.25 9.94
C THR A 240 8.18 5.51 9.41
N LYS A 241 9.01 6.17 10.22
CA LYS A 241 9.78 7.35 9.79
C LYS A 241 10.63 7.04 8.56
N ARG A 242 11.35 5.91 8.56
CA ARG A 242 12.17 5.47 7.41
C ARG A 242 11.33 5.25 6.16
N PHE A 243 10.16 4.62 6.28
CA PHE A 243 9.26 4.44 5.13
C PHE A 243 8.69 5.75 4.60
N VAL A 244 8.33 6.67 5.48
CA VAL A 244 7.84 7.99 5.10
C VAL A 244 8.95 8.78 4.39
N GLN A 245 10.17 8.78 4.92
CA GLN A 245 11.33 9.42 4.32
C GLN A 245 11.60 8.95 2.88
N GLN A 246 11.51 7.66 2.58
CA GLN A 246 11.69 7.14 1.22
C GLN A 246 10.75 7.76 0.16
N VAL A 247 9.64 8.33 0.58
CA VAL A 247 8.63 8.92 -0.32
C VAL A 247 8.68 10.44 -0.31
N THR A 248 9.18 11.01 0.78
CA THR A 248 9.23 12.47 1.00
C THR A 248 10.56 13.06 0.60
N GLU A 249 11.64 12.28 0.78
CA GLU A 249 12.98 12.71 0.41
C GLU A 249 13.30 12.18 -1.00
N PRO A 250 13.74 13.02 -1.94
CA PRO A 250 14.33 12.55 -3.19
C PRO A 250 15.60 11.73 -2.89
N GLU A 251 15.91 10.70 -3.69
CA GLU A 251 17.10 9.85 -3.52
C GLU A 251 18.43 10.61 -3.54
N GLU A 252 18.42 11.85 -3.97
CA GLU A 252 19.58 12.75 -4.08
C GLU A 252 19.83 13.63 -2.82
N THR A 253 19.09 13.42 -1.69
CA THR A 253 18.86 14.48 -0.70
C THR A 253 20.05 14.81 0.17
N LYS A 254 21.00 13.91 0.48
CA LYS A 254 22.14 14.28 1.35
C LYS A 254 23.20 15.11 0.63
N GLU A 255 23.63 14.70 -0.55
CA GLU A 255 24.53 15.51 -1.38
C GLU A 255 23.86 16.81 -1.85
N THR A 256 22.54 16.76 -2.10
CA THR A 256 21.73 17.92 -2.53
C THR A 256 21.54 18.93 -1.39
N MET A 257 21.39 18.49 -0.13
CA MET A 257 21.24 19.40 1.02
C MET A 257 22.49 20.22 1.29
N ASP A 258 23.65 19.60 1.31
CA ASP A 258 24.93 20.32 1.48
C ASP A 258 25.14 21.29 0.32
N HIS A 259 24.89 20.88 -0.92
CA HIS A 259 24.94 21.77 -2.08
C HIS A 259 23.89 22.90 -2.04
N LEU A 260 22.70 22.66 -1.47
CA LEU A 260 21.69 23.69 -1.29
C LEU A 260 22.14 24.75 -0.27
N LEU A 261 22.70 24.31 0.86
CA LEU A 261 23.24 25.22 1.88
C LEU A 261 24.46 25.99 1.35
N GLU A 262 25.35 25.35 0.57
CA GLU A 262 26.44 26.05 -0.12
C GLU A 262 25.93 27.10 -1.13
N ARG A 263 24.84 26.79 -1.84
CA ARG A 263 24.24 27.71 -2.85
C ARG A 263 23.51 28.89 -2.22
N TYR A 264 23.01 28.73 -1.01
CA TYR A 264 22.28 29.73 -0.24
C TYR A 264 22.97 30.02 1.10
N PRO A 265 24.14 30.68 1.09
CA PRO A 265 24.93 30.93 2.31
C PRO A 265 24.35 31.98 3.25
N ALA A 266 23.38 32.78 2.76
CA ALA A 266 22.62 33.76 3.54
C ALA A 266 21.16 33.34 3.63
N GLY A 267 20.44 33.84 4.62
CA GLY A 267 19.04 33.49 4.84
C GLY A 267 18.84 32.14 5.50
N LYS A 268 17.66 31.54 5.31
CA LYS A 268 17.30 30.21 5.87
C LYS A 268 16.69 29.33 4.81
N VAL A 269 17.20 28.11 4.69
CA VAL A 269 16.54 27.05 3.91
C VAL A 269 15.60 26.31 4.84
N ILE A 270 14.33 26.23 4.49
CA ILE A 270 13.31 25.52 5.27
C ILE A 270 12.61 24.47 4.43
N GLN A 271 12.32 23.35 5.04
CA GLN A 271 11.49 22.30 4.50
C GLN A 271 10.06 22.51 5.01
N LEU A 272 9.12 22.59 4.08
CA LEU A 272 7.69 22.65 4.36
C LEU A 272 7.05 21.30 4.03
N THR A 273 6.26 20.77 4.96
CA THR A 273 5.50 19.52 4.77
C THR A 273 4.00 19.84 4.79
N PHE A 274 3.35 19.59 3.67
CA PHE A 274 1.92 19.81 3.47
C PHE A 274 1.16 18.50 3.57
N VAL A 275 0.01 18.50 4.25
CA VAL A 275 -0.86 17.32 4.39
C VAL A 275 -2.32 17.75 4.26
N GLY A 276 -3.08 17.05 3.41
CA GLY A 276 -4.49 17.31 3.17
C GLY A 276 -4.73 18.63 2.41
N ASP A 277 -5.82 19.31 2.72
CA ASP A 277 -6.27 20.53 2.03
C ASP A 277 -5.31 21.72 2.15
N HIS A 278 -4.39 21.66 3.12
CA HIS A 278 -3.38 22.72 3.31
C HIS A 278 -2.36 22.79 2.16
N ALA A 279 -2.20 21.71 1.38
CA ALA A 279 -1.33 21.70 0.19
C ALA A 279 -1.87 22.58 -0.96
N GLU A 280 -3.15 22.91 -0.95
CA GLU A 280 -3.79 23.77 -1.96
C GLU A 280 -3.85 25.25 -1.54
N SER A 281 -3.44 25.57 -0.30
CA SER A 281 -3.40 26.95 0.19
C SER A 281 -2.27 27.74 -0.48
N PRO A 282 -2.52 29.01 -0.90
CA PRO A 282 -1.49 29.85 -1.51
C PRO A 282 -0.51 30.39 -0.46
N LEU A 283 0.21 29.49 0.24
CA LEU A 283 1.11 29.82 1.35
C LEU A 283 2.23 30.77 0.94
N ILE A 284 2.90 30.48 -0.18
CA ILE A 284 4.00 31.34 -0.68
C ILE A 284 3.52 32.75 -0.95
N THR A 285 2.34 32.90 -1.58
CA THR A 285 1.76 34.22 -1.83
C THR A 285 1.43 34.97 -0.53
N LYS A 286 0.96 34.25 0.51
CA LYS A 286 0.70 34.86 1.82
C LYS A 286 1.99 35.30 2.50
N LEU A 287 3.08 34.51 2.40
CA LEU A 287 4.38 34.90 2.94
C LEU A 287 4.89 36.19 2.32
N VAL A 288 4.98 36.23 1.00
CA VAL A 288 5.49 37.45 0.28
C VAL A 288 4.65 38.70 0.51
N ARG A 289 3.32 38.52 0.78
CA ARG A 289 2.44 39.68 1.06
C ARG A 289 2.50 40.19 2.49
N ASN A 290 2.81 39.33 3.46
CA ASN A 290 2.73 39.67 4.87
C ASN A 290 4.09 40.02 5.50
N PHE A 291 5.19 39.65 4.85
CA PHE A 291 6.54 39.81 5.35
C PHE A 291 7.45 40.43 4.27
N GLU A 292 8.41 41.24 4.70
CA GLU A 292 9.43 41.81 3.80
C GLU A 292 10.56 40.79 3.59
N LEU A 293 10.25 39.70 2.85
CA LEU A 293 11.15 38.58 2.58
C LEU A 293 11.15 38.24 1.09
N ASP A 294 12.33 37.88 0.59
CA ASP A 294 12.46 37.16 -0.65
C ASP A 294 12.28 35.68 -0.41
N VAL A 295 11.35 35.08 -1.17
CA VAL A 295 11.02 33.63 -1.05
C VAL A 295 11.32 32.95 -2.36
N ASN A 296 12.33 32.08 -2.36
CA ASN A 296 12.68 31.25 -3.51
C ASN A 296 12.27 29.80 -3.29
N ILE A 297 11.56 29.21 -4.26
CA ILE A 297 11.27 27.76 -4.26
C ILE A 297 12.49 27.04 -4.82
N VAL A 298 13.16 26.27 -3.97
CA VAL A 298 14.37 25.56 -4.34
C VAL A 298 14.07 24.23 -4.97
N GLN A 299 13.18 23.48 -4.35
CA GLN A 299 12.74 22.16 -4.80
C GLN A 299 11.37 21.85 -4.19
N GLY A 300 10.57 21.01 -4.84
CA GLY A 300 9.34 20.55 -4.24
C GLY A 300 8.65 19.45 -5.01
N LYS A 301 7.88 18.67 -4.27
CA LYS A 301 7.04 17.60 -4.82
C LYS A 301 5.72 17.58 -4.07
N ILE A 302 4.63 17.81 -4.78
CA ILE A 302 3.28 17.62 -4.25
C ILE A 302 2.67 16.42 -4.96
N SER A 303 2.11 15.53 -4.19
CA SER A 303 1.50 14.29 -4.69
C SER A 303 0.11 14.14 -4.10
N GLN A 304 -0.81 13.65 -4.91
CA GLN A 304 -2.14 13.31 -4.45
C GLN A 304 -2.16 11.93 -3.80
N THR A 305 -2.86 11.81 -2.68
CA THR A 305 -3.21 10.54 -2.05
C THR A 305 -4.73 10.32 -2.17
N ARG A 306 -5.21 9.13 -1.84
CA ARG A 306 -6.67 8.87 -1.84
C ARG A 306 -7.45 9.78 -0.87
N SER A 307 -6.81 10.23 0.20
CA SER A 307 -7.44 10.99 1.29
C SER A 307 -7.03 12.46 1.34
N GLY A 308 -6.35 12.98 0.30
CA GLY A 308 -5.91 14.37 0.22
C GLY A 308 -4.51 14.52 -0.37
N SER A 309 -4.06 15.74 -0.51
CA SER A 309 -2.72 16.06 -1.03
C SER A 309 -1.66 15.91 0.05
N TYR A 310 -0.48 15.48 -0.32
CA TYR A 310 0.72 15.45 0.52
C TYR A 310 1.91 15.94 -0.28
N GLY A 311 2.75 16.78 0.31
CA GLY A 311 3.92 17.28 -0.40
C GLY A 311 4.98 17.87 0.52
N THR A 312 6.18 17.95 -0.03
CA THR A 312 7.31 18.63 0.58
C THR A 312 7.80 19.72 -0.36
N LEU A 313 8.06 20.90 0.18
CA LEU A 313 8.59 22.04 -0.54
C LEU A 313 9.80 22.56 0.23
N PHE A 314 10.92 22.70 -0.44
CA PHE A 314 12.10 23.38 0.08
C PHE A 314 12.08 24.81 -0.43
N ILE A 315 12.08 25.76 0.50
CA ILE A 315 12.13 27.18 0.17
C ILE A 315 13.31 27.83 0.87
N HIS A 316 13.89 28.79 0.19
CA HIS A 316 14.89 29.69 0.76
C HIS A 316 14.19 31.01 1.11
N LEU A 317 14.35 31.44 2.35
CA LEU A 317 13.90 32.74 2.86
C LEU A 317 15.13 33.65 3.00
N ASP A 318 15.07 34.82 2.41
CA ASP A 318 16.10 35.83 2.55
C ASP A 318 15.49 37.17 3.01
N GLY A 319 16.10 37.82 3.99
CA GLY A 319 15.64 39.03 4.61
C GLY A 319 16.14 39.24 6.04
N LYS A 320 15.49 40.11 6.79
CA LYS A 320 15.85 40.35 8.20
C LYS A 320 15.53 39.15 9.05
N GLU A 321 16.42 38.83 10.02
CA GLU A 321 16.29 37.67 10.92
C GLU A 321 14.95 37.60 11.62
N ASP A 322 14.47 38.74 12.17
CA ASP A 322 13.17 38.81 12.87
C ASP A 322 11.99 38.51 11.93
N GLU A 323 12.04 39.01 10.69
CA GLU A 323 11.02 38.72 9.68
C GLU A 323 10.98 37.25 9.30
N MET A 324 12.15 36.61 9.13
CA MET A 324 12.22 35.16 8.86
C MET A 324 11.66 34.33 10.02
N LEU A 325 11.93 34.70 11.27
CA LEU A 325 11.39 34.00 12.43
C LEU A 325 9.86 34.13 12.51
N HIS A 326 9.32 35.33 12.32
CA HIS A 326 7.88 35.57 12.30
C HIS A 326 7.20 34.83 11.15
N ALA A 327 7.84 34.75 9.98
CA ALA A 327 7.33 33.98 8.85
C ALA A 327 7.27 32.48 9.16
N ILE A 328 8.29 31.91 9.83
CA ILE A 328 8.30 30.52 10.27
C ILE A 328 7.16 30.25 11.27
N GLU A 329 6.95 31.13 12.25
CA GLU A 329 5.83 31.01 13.19
C GLU A 329 4.46 31.10 12.49
N PHE A 330 4.32 32.02 11.55
CA PHE A 330 3.12 32.13 10.72
C PHE A 330 2.84 30.85 9.95
N ILE A 331 3.86 30.22 9.33
CA ILE A 331 3.71 28.95 8.62
C ILE A 331 3.24 27.86 9.55
N LYS A 332 3.86 27.72 10.74
CA LYS A 332 3.45 26.73 11.77
C LYS A 332 2.00 26.93 12.18
N ALA A 333 1.54 28.15 12.32
CA ALA A 333 0.15 28.48 12.64
C ALA A 333 -0.85 28.07 11.53
N GLN A 334 -0.40 27.90 10.28
CA GLN A 334 -1.20 27.38 9.16
C GLN A 334 -1.24 25.85 9.13
N GLN A 335 -0.78 25.16 10.18
CA GLN A 335 -0.72 23.67 10.27
C GLN A 335 0.16 23.02 9.19
N VAL A 336 1.12 23.73 8.64
CA VAL A 336 2.17 23.22 7.75
C VAL A 336 3.37 22.81 8.60
N GLY A 337 3.90 21.62 8.37
CA GLY A 337 5.15 21.19 9.01
C GLY A 337 6.31 22.05 8.53
N VAL A 338 7.15 22.52 9.47
CA VAL A 338 8.33 23.33 9.17
C VAL A 338 9.55 22.75 9.84
N GLU A 339 10.58 22.50 9.07
CA GLU A 339 11.90 22.10 9.54
C GLU A 339 12.94 23.06 8.95
N VAL A 340 13.77 23.66 9.81
CA VAL A 340 14.87 24.54 9.38
C VAL A 340 16.07 23.67 9.09
N ILE A 341 16.57 23.74 7.86
CA ILE A 341 17.74 22.96 7.44
C ILE A 341 18.99 23.71 7.87
N THR A 342 19.82 23.02 8.62
CA THR A 342 21.16 23.52 9.09
C THR A 342 22.25 22.56 8.65
N HIS A 343 23.46 23.06 8.53
CA HIS A 343 24.63 22.18 8.38
C HIS A 343 24.69 21.21 9.57
N ALA A 344 24.93 19.92 9.27
CA ALA A 344 25.06 18.86 10.27
C ALA A 344 26.39 19.00 11.06
#